data_c1abeda52e10e0ed2833872c18100d8d
#
_entry.id   c1abeda52e10e0ed2833872c18100d8d
#
_cell.length_a   1.000
_cell.length_b   1.000
_cell.length_c   1.000
_cell.angle_alpha   90.00
_cell.angle_beta   90.00
_cell.angle_gamma   90.00
#
_symmetry.space_group_name_H-M   'P 1'
#
loop_
_entity.id
_entity.type
_entity.pdbx_description
1 polymer ?
#
loop_
_entity_poly.entity_id
_entity_poly.type
_entity_poly.pdbx_seq_one_letter_code
_entity_poly.pdbx_strand_id
1 'polypeptide(L)'
;MKYSVTLLPGDGIGPEVSKAMVRAVDFVTGGRIDWEPVVAGSTAVDQGLSPLPDEAIDSIRRNRIAIKGPLQTPVAGGWRSVNVLLRQSLELFACVRPVRSLPGNTLARYQGVDQIIVRENTEGLYSGREHEVVDGVVEALKIVTRDASRRIMQFAFEYARSHGRKKLTIVHKASITPLSDNLFLDCARECERNYPFFQVEYLPLDNLALDLATDPTRFDMLVMGNLDGDLISDLCAGLVGGLGVVPGANYGEGCAVFEAVHGTAPDIAGRDLANPIALILSAELMLRYVGEAEAADHLRAGVERLLVAGKSLTRDLGGRANTSELTDALLAELDAVAGEADGAAPRPARGPAHRQPDNTP
;
A
#
# COMPACT_ATOMS: atom_id res chain seq x y z
N MET A 1 -4.50 23.59 3.02
CA MET A 1 -3.19 23.61 2.33
C MET A 1 -3.34 22.82 1.05
N LYS A 2 -2.65 23.16 -0.06
CA LYS A 2 -2.65 22.31 -1.27
C LYS A 2 -1.40 21.42 -1.25
N TYR A 3 -1.56 20.18 -1.70
CA TYR A 3 -0.45 19.21 -1.81
C TYR A 3 -0.21 18.92 -3.28
N SER A 4 1.03 19.06 -3.75
CA SER A 4 1.43 18.61 -5.08
C SER A 4 1.78 17.12 -5.01
N VAL A 5 1.12 16.31 -5.81
CA VAL A 5 1.30 14.86 -5.85
C VAL A 5 1.63 14.41 -7.27
N THR A 6 2.74 13.72 -7.43
CA THR A 6 3.09 13.11 -8.72
C THR A 6 2.14 11.96 -9.00
N LEU A 7 1.46 12.01 -10.15
CA LEU A 7 0.56 10.95 -10.62
C LEU A 7 1.20 10.23 -11.80
N LEU A 8 1.50 8.95 -11.64
CA LEU A 8 1.87 8.06 -12.73
C LEU A 8 0.64 7.20 -13.06
N PRO A 9 -0.10 7.47 -14.14
CA PRO A 9 -1.28 6.69 -14.47
C PRO A 9 -1.00 5.21 -14.66
N GLY A 10 0.21 4.86 -15.15
CA GLY A 10 0.64 3.49 -15.36
C GLY A 10 0.18 2.92 -16.71
N ASP A 11 0.29 1.60 -16.84
CA ASP A 11 0.04 0.83 -18.05
C ASP A 11 -1.25 0.01 -17.93
N GLY A 12 -1.76 -0.47 -19.06
CA GLY A 12 -2.92 -1.35 -19.09
C GLY A 12 -4.17 -0.72 -18.49
N ILE A 13 -4.69 -1.28 -17.38
CA ILE A 13 -5.84 -0.71 -16.66
C ILE A 13 -5.48 0.57 -15.85
N GLY A 14 -4.21 0.90 -15.77
CA GLY A 14 -3.71 2.03 -14.97
C GLY A 14 -4.43 3.35 -15.20
N PRO A 15 -4.57 3.84 -16.46
CA PRO A 15 -5.26 5.10 -16.74
C PRO A 15 -6.72 5.14 -16.25
N GLU A 16 -7.48 4.04 -16.39
CA GLU A 16 -8.89 4.02 -15.97
C GLU A 16 -9.05 3.98 -14.45
N VAL A 17 -8.24 3.17 -13.75
CA VAL A 17 -8.29 3.12 -12.27
C VAL A 17 -7.71 4.38 -11.63
N SER A 18 -6.71 5.02 -12.25
CA SER A 18 -6.17 6.30 -11.80
C SER A 18 -7.19 7.43 -11.94
N LYS A 19 -7.93 7.47 -13.04
CA LYS A 19 -9.02 8.44 -13.24
C LYS A 19 -10.12 8.29 -12.18
N ALA A 20 -10.51 7.05 -11.88
CA ALA A 20 -11.49 6.74 -10.83
C ALA A 20 -11.00 7.20 -9.45
N MET A 21 -9.74 6.90 -9.12
CA MET A 21 -9.10 7.30 -7.87
C MET A 21 -9.03 8.83 -7.73
N VAL A 22 -8.59 9.56 -8.77
CA VAL A 22 -8.54 11.03 -8.75
C VAL A 22 -9.91 11.62 -8.46
N ARG A 23 -10.98 11.12 -9.12
CA ARG A 23 -12.35 11.59 -8.87
C ARG A 23 -12.78 11.41 -7.41
N ALA A 24 -12.47 10.26 -6.81
CA ALA A 24 -12.81 9.97 -5.43
C ALA A 24 -12.02 10.83 -4.43
N VAL A 25 -10.71 11.02 -4.67
CA VAL A 25 -9.85 11.86 -3.83
C VAL A 25 -10.23 13.34 -3.93
N ASP A 26 -10.48 13.84 -5.14
CA ASP A 26 -10.91 15.23 -5.34
C ASP A 26 -12.23 15.51 -4.65
N PHE A 27 -13.15 14.55 -4.63
CA PHE A 27 -14.41 14.66 -3.93
C PHE A 27 -14.20 14.85 -2.41
N VAL A 28 -13.44 13.96 -1.76
CA VAL A 28 -13.26 14.01 -0.30
C VAL A 28 -12.32 15.13 0.16
N THR A 29 -11.45 15.62 -0.73
CA THR A 29 -10.53 16.71 -0.40
C THR A 29 -11.01 18.08 -0.82
N GLY A 30 -12.12 18.17 -1.58
CA GLY A 30 -12.57 19.43 -2.18
C GLY A 30 -11.54 20.03 -3.16
N GLY A 31 -10.78 19.19 -3.87
CA GLY A 31 -9.76 19.60 -4.84
C GLY A 31 -8.49 20.21 -4.22
N ARG A 32 -8.13 19.78 -3.00
CA ARG A 32 -6.89 20.21 -2.33
C ARG A 32 -5.62 19.51 -2.82
N ILE A 33 -5.75 18.47 -3.66
CA ILE A 33 -4.62 17.80 -4.29
C ILE A 33 -4.37 18.45 -5.66
N ASP A 34 -3.12 18.83 -5.89
CA ASP A 34 -2.64 19.32 -7.19
C ASP A 34 -1.89 18.16 -7.87
N TRP A 35 -2.56 17.54 -8.83
CA TRP A 35 -2.04 16.36 -9.51
C TRP A 35 -1.04 16.75 -10.59
N GLU A 36 0.19 16.22 -10.52
CA GLU A 36 1.22 16.36 -11.55
C GLU A 36 1.35 15.04 -12.32
N PRO A 37 0.67 14.90 -13.48
CA PRO A 37 0.74 13.65 -14.25
C PRO A 37 2.08 13.53 -14.99
N VAL A 38 2.73 12.36 -14.86
CA VAL A 38 3.99 12.03 -15.52
C VAL A 38 3.89 10.63 -16.12
N VAL A 39 4.50 10.41 -17.27
CA VAL A 39 4.48 9.11 -17.94
C VAL A 39 5.61 8.22 -17.45
N ALA A 40 5.33 6.91 -17.37
CA ALA A 40 6.31 5.85 -17.11
C ALA A 40 5.78 4.53 -17.71
N GLY A 41 6.62 3.51 -17.71
CA GLY A 41 6.25 2.18 -18.20
C GLY A 41 6.21 2.07 -19.72
N SER A 42 5.34 1.23 -20.25
CA SER A 42 5.18 1.02 -21.70
C SER A 42 4.72 2.30 -22.41
N THR A 43 3.88 3.10 -21.77
CA THR A 43 3.44 4.39 -22.31
C THR A 43 4.60 5.35 -22.60
N ALA A 44 5.63 5.39 -21.73
CA ALA A 44 6.84 6.18 -21.97
C ALA A 44 7.65 5.61 -23.15
N VAL A 45 7.79 4.27 -23.22
CA VAL A 45 8.52 3.60 -24.31
C VAL A 45 7.84 3.85 -25.65
N ASP A 46 6.52 3.80 -25.72
CA ASP A 46 5.75 4.10 -26.95
C ASP A 46 5.96 5.54 -27.44
N GLN A 47 6.33 6.46 -26.52
CA GLN A 47 6.72 7.84 -26.84
C GLN A 47 8.22 8.01 -27.15
N GLY A 48 9.00 6.91 -27.20
CA GLY A 48 10.44 6.94 -27.45
C GLY A 48 11.29 7.38 -26.26
N LEU A 49 10.72 7.34 -25.06
CA LEU A 49 11.40 7.67 -23.80
C LEU A 49 11.95 6.41 -23.11
N SER A 50 12.77 6.61 -22.07
CA SER A 50 13.11 5.55 -21.12
C SER A 50 11.86 5.00 -20.43
N PRO A 51 11.80 3.70 -20.08
CA PRO A 51 10.67 3.15 -19.30
C PRO A 51 10.43 3.86 -17.95
N LEU A 52 11.47 4.48 -17.39
CA LEU A 52 11.41 5.38 -16.25
C LEU A 52 12.18 6.65 -16.61
N PRO A 53 11.50 7.70 -17.14
CA PRO A 53 12.15 8.96 -17.48
C PRO A 53 12.66 9.69 -16.23
N ASP A 54 13.75 10.45 -16.37
CA ASP A 54 14.30 11.26 -15.28
C ASP A 54 13.27 12.27 -14.76
N GLU A 55 12.41 12.80 -15.63
CA GLU A 55 11.30 13.71 -15.26
C GLU A 55 10.37 13.07 -14.20
N ALA A 56 10.09 11.78 -14.30
CA ALA A 56 9.26 11.08 -13.32
C ALA A 56 9.94 11.01 -11.95
N ILE A 57 11.24 10.71 -11.93
CA ILE A 57 12.05 10.69 -10.70
C ILE A 57 12.15 12.09 -10.09
N ASP A 58 12.42 13.12 -10.91
CA ASP A 58 12.57 14.48 -10.46
C ASP A 58 11.25 15.07 -9.93
N SER A 59 10.12 14.75 -10.57
CA SER A 59 8.79 15.10 -10.06
C SER A 59 8.55 14.48 -8.68
N ILE A 60 8.82 13.19 -8.50
CA ILE A 60 8.63 12.51 -7.20
C ILE A 60 9.56 13.10 -6.14
N ARG A 61 10.82 13.38 -6.46
CA ARG A 61 11.76 14.00 -5.52
C ARG A 61 11.33 15.39 -5.09
N ARG A 62 10.80 16.18 -6.03
CA ARG A 62 10.29 17.53 -5.76
C ARG A 62 9.03 17.49 -4.89
N ASN A 63 8.06 16.66 -5.27
CA ASN A 63 6.77 16.57 -4.59
C ASN A 63 6.84 15.74 -3.31
N ARG A 64 7.82 14.82 -3.20
CA ARG A 64 8.01 13.85 -2.10
C ARG A 64 6.87 12.83 -1.93
N ILE A 65 5.83 12.94 -2.73
CA ILE A 65 4.64 12.11 -2.69
C ILE A 65 4.26 11.77 -4.13
N ALA A 66 4.03 10.47 -4.36
CA ALA A 66 3.49 10.02 -5.63
C ALA A 66 2.44 8.94 -5.42
N ILE A 67 1.52 8.84 -6.37
CA ILE A 67 0.64 7.71 -6.51
C ILE A 67 0.74 7.18 -7.94
N LYS A 68 0.79 5.86 -8.08
CA LYS A 68 0.94 5.25 -9.39
C LYS A 68 -0.03 4.10 -9.63
N GLY A 69 -0.51 4.01 -10.85
CA GLY A 69 -1.14 2.81 -11.38
C GLY A 69 -0.12 1.68 -11.61
N PRO A 70 -0.56 0.52 -12.07
CA PRO A 70 0.30 -0.61 -12.36
C PRO A 70 1.23 -0.30 -13.54
N LEU A 71 2.48 -0.80 -13.48
CA LEU A 71 3.48 -0.66 -14.53
C LEU A 71 3.86 -2.03 -15.09
N GLN A 72 3.90 -2.14 -16.40
CA GLN A 72 4.22 -3.38 -17.08
C GLN A 72 5.71 -3.72 -16.96
N THR A 73 5.99 -4.99 -16.68
CA THR A 73 7.34 -5.56 -16.78
C THR A 73 7.35 -6.58 -17.93
N PRO A 74 8.18 -6.42 -18.96
CA PRO A 74 8.27 -7.38 -20.06
C PRO A 74 8.75 -8.76 -19.57
N VAL A 75 8.12 -9.85 -20.06
CA VAL A 75 8.47 -11.22 -19.66
C VAL A 75 9.69 -11.75 -20.41
N ALA A 76 9.92 -11.32 -21.65
CA ALA A 76 10.95 -11.87 -22.54
C ALA A 76 11.86 -10.77 -23.11
N GLY A 77 12.78 -10.26 -22.27
CA GLY A 77 13.75 -9.25 -22.70
C GLY A 77 13.16 -7.85 -22.89
N GLY A 78 14.00 -6.84 -23.01
CA GLY A 78 13.60 -5.45 -23.19
C GLY A 78 14.23 -4.57 -22.14
N TRP A 79 13.48 -4.26 -21.06
CA TRP A 79 13.99 -3.42 -19.97
C TRP A 79 13.75 -4.07 -18.61
N ARG A 80 14.54 -3.64 -17.62
CA ARG A 80 14.36 -4.04 -16.21
C ARG A 80 13.01 -3.55 -15.69
N SER A 81 12.46 -4.26 -14.71
CA SER A 81 11.22 -3.86 -14.05
C SER A 81 11.27 -2.39 -13.60
N VAL A 82 10.34 -1.58 -14.12
CA VAL A 82 10.21 -0.16 -13.78
C VAL A 82 9.96 0.02 -12.29
N ASN A 83 9.19 -0.89 -11.66
CA ASN A 83 8.97 -0.89 -10.23
C ASN A 83 10.28 -1.07 -9.43
N VAL A 84 11.16 -1.97 -9.88
CA VAL A 84 12.47 -2.16 -9.24
C VAL A 84 13.37 -0.94 -9.43
N LEU A 85 13.40 -0.37 -10.64
CA LEU A 85 14.16 0.86 -10.92
C LEU A 85 13.67 2.04 -10.06
N LEU A 86 12.35 2.22 -9.95
CA LEU A 86 11.75 3.27 -9.14
C LEU A 86 12.15 3.14 -7.66
N ARG A 87 12.04 1.92 -7.11
CA ARG A 87 12.43 1.61 -5.73
C ARG A 87 13.90 1.88 -5.46
N GLN A 88 14.76 1.52 -6.41
CA GLN A 88 16.21 1.77 -6.30
C GLN A 88 16.56 3.26 -6.44
N SER A 89 16.00 3.96 -7.43
CA SER A 89 16.30 5.38 -7.70
C SER A 89 15.84 6.33 -6.59
N LEU A 90 14.80 5.96 -5.86
CA LEU A 90 14.21 6.74 -4.77
C LEU A 90 14.49 6.14 -3.38
N GLU A 91 15.30 5.08 -3.33
CA GLU A 91 15.60 4.36 -2.07
C GLU A 91 14.35 4.00 -1.26
N LEU A 92 13.30 3.50 -1.94
CA LEU A 92 12.05 3.10 -1.31
C LEU A 92 12.24 1.76 -0.59
N PHE A 93 12.78 1.81 0.61
CA PHE A 93 13.27 0.65 1.34
C PHE A 93 12.19 -0.19 2.04
N ALA A 94 11.02 0.39 2.34
CA ALA A 94 9.95 -0.29 3.01
C ALA A 94 8.70 -0.33 2.14
N CYS A 95 8.23 -1.53 1.78
CA CYS A 95 6.94 -1.74 1.16
C CYS A 95 5.94 -2.17 2.24
N VAL A 96 4.84 -1.42 2.37
CA VAL A 96 3.78 -1.67 3.34
C VAL A 96 2.50 -2.04 2.61
N ARG A 97 1.92 -3.18 2.96
CA ARG A 97 0.66 -3.69 2.39
C ARG A 97 -0.32 -4.02 3.52
N PRO A 98 -1.24 -3.12 3.87
CA PRO A 98 -2.34 -3.45 4.77
C PRO A 98 -3.30 -4.44 4.11
N VAL A 99 -3.57 -5.54 4.78
CA VAL A 99 -4.48 -6.59 4.32
C VAL A 99 -5.63 -6.70 5.30
N ARG A 100 -6.84 -6.39 4.84
CA ARG A 100 -8.04 -6.39 5.68
C ARG A 100 -9.21 -7.07 5.00
N SER A 101 -9.97 -7.82 5.79
CA SER A 101 -11.30 -8.26 5.36
C SER A 101 -12.24 -7.06 5.36
N LEU A 102 -12.58 -6.55 4.17
CA LEU A 102 -13.48 -5.41 4.03
C LEU A 102 -14.94 -5.86 4.24
N PRO A 103 -15.75 -5.10 4.99
CA PRO A 103 -17.19 -5.38 5.15
C PRO A 103 -17.88 -5.51 3.79
N GLY A 104 -18.80 -6.46 3.66
CA GLY A 104 -19.54 -6.67 2.40
C GLY A 104 -18.77 -7.41 1.30
N ASN A 105 -17.46 -7.60 1.42
CA ASN A 105 -16.71 -8.41 0.46
C ASN A 105 -16.97 -9.90 0.68
N THR A 106 -17.90 -10.45 -0.10
CA THR A 106 -18.32 -11.86 0.01
C THR A 106 -17.31 -12.85 -0.58
N LEU A 107 -16.28 -12.37 -1.29
CA LEU A 107 -15.22 -13.21 -1.85
C LEU A 107 -14.06 -13.40 -0.88
N ALA A 108 -14.02 -12.68 0.22
CA ALA A 108 -13.06 -12.90 1.29
C ALA A 108 -13.25 -14.29 1.91
N ARG A 109 -12.20 -15.12 1.87
CA ARG A 109 -12.20 -16.46 2.47
C ARG A 109 -12.27 -16.41 3.99
N TYR A 110 -11.65 -15.39 4.57
CA TYR A 110 -11.61 -15.16 6.02
C TYR A 110 -12.17 -13.78 6.34
N GLN A 111 -12.95 -13.71 7.41
CA GLN A 111 -13.43 -12.47 8.00
C GLN A 111 -12.58 -12.08 9.21
N GLY A 112 -12.55 -10.80 9.55
CA GLY A 112 -11.81 -10.33 10.74
C GLY A 112 -10.30 -10.25 10.57
N VAL A 113 -9.77 -10.44 9.36
CA VAL A 113 -8.35 -10.21 9.05
C VAL A 113 -8.07 -8.72 9.09
N ASP A 114 -7.09 -8.31 9.87
CA ASP A 114 -6.54 -6.95 9.90
C ASP A 114 -5.04 -7.02 10.21
N GLN A 115 -4.24 -7.21 9.18
CA GLN A 115 -2.79 -7.34 9.30
C GLN A 115 -2.06 -6.38 8.37
N ILE A 116 -0.84 -6.02 8.74
CA ILE A 116 0.05 -5.18 7.94
C ILE A 116 1.29 -5.99 7.60
N ILE A 117 1.63 -6.06 6.32
CA ILE A 117 2.86 -6.66 5.86
C ILE A 117 3.87 -5.55 5.57
N VAL A 118 5.03 -5.62 6.22
CA VAL A 118 6.20 -4.78 5.99
C VAL A 118 7.27 -5.62 5.33
N ARG A 119 7.55 -5.29 4.07
CA ARG A 119 8.51 -5.97 3.21
C ARG A 119 9.75 -5.09 3.05
N GLU A 120 10.94 -5.63 3.33
CA GLU A 120 12.19 -5.02 2.87
C GLU A 120 12.16 -4.96 1.34
N ASN A 121 12.58 -3.85 0.73
CA ASN A 121 12.24 -3.59 -0.66
C ASN A 121 13.45 -3.23 -1.55
N THR A 122 14.68 -3.31 -1.04
CA THR A 122 15.89 -2.86 -1.76
C THR A 122 16.90 -3.96 -2.06
N GLU A 123 16.87 -5.06 -1.34
CA GLU A 123 17.88 -6.14 -1.46
C GLU A 123 17.24 -7.54 -1.58
N GLY A 124 17.88 -8.57 -1.10
CA GLY A 124 17.44 -9.96 -1.25
C GLY A 124 17.75 -10.50 -2.64
N LEU A 125 16.92 -11.39 -3.15
CA LEU A 125 17.00 -11.90 -4.53
C LEU A 125 16.62 -10.84 -5.57
N TYR A 126 15.81 -9.84 -5.19
CA TYR A 126 15.46 -8.70 -6.05
C TYR A 126 16.65 -7.76 -6.35
N SER A 127 17.82 -7.98 -5.72
CA SER A 127 19.07 -7.33 -6.14
C SER A 127 19.46 -7.69 -7.57
N GLY A 128 18.91 -8.79 -8.13
CA GLY A 128 19.16 -9.26 -9.49
C GLY A 128 20.63 -9.68 -9.71
N ARG A 129 21.29 -10.13 -8.64
CA ARG A 129 22.67 -10.63 -8.71
C ARG A 129 22.66 -12.11 -9.04
N GLU A 130 22.83 -12.41 -10.32
CA GLU A 130 22.95 -13.78 -10.80
C GLU A 130 24.02 -13.87 -11.90
N HIS A 131 24.64 -15.03 -12.03
CA HIS A 131 25.63 -15.30 -13.06
C HIS A 131 25.70 -16.79 -13.39
N GLU A 132 26.08 -17.08 -14.60
CA GLU A 132 26.37 -18.43 -15.03
C GLU A 132 27.81 -18.79 -14.65
N VAL A 133 27.98 -19.82 -13.82
CA VAL A 133 29.29 -20.27 -13.31
C VAL A 133 30.00 -21.13 -14.38
N VAL A 134 29.25 -22.04 -14.96
CA VAL A 134 29.60 -22.87 -16.12
C VAL A 134 28.34 -23.12 -16.94
N ASP A 135 28.50 -23.55 -18.15
CA ASP A 135 27.37 -23.85 -19.09
C ASP A 135 26.29 -24.68 -18.38
N GLY A 136 25.08 -24.12 -18.29
CA GLY A 136 23.92 -24.76 -17.67
C GLY A 136 23.89 -24.72 -16.12
N VAL A 137 24.81 -23.98 -15.45
CA VAL A 137 24.80 -23.80 -13.99
C VAL A 137 24.76 -22.33 -13.64
N VAL A 138 23.62 -21.88 -13.13
CA VAL A 138 23.38 -20.49 -12.75
C VAL A 138 23.28 -20.34 -11.24
N GLU A 139 23.98 -19.36 -10.66
CA GLU A 139 23.88 -18.96 -9.27
C GLU A 139 23.14 -17.63 -9.14
N ALA A 140 22.19 -17.57 -8.17
CA ALA A 140 21.51 -16.36 -7.77
C ALA A 140 21.87 -16.00 -6.32
N LEU A 141 22.28 -14.75 -6.07
CA LEU A 141 22.75 -14.31 -4.77
C LEU A 141 21.66 -13.59 -4.00
N LYS A 142 21.29 -14.12 -2.83
CA LYS A 142 20.47 -13.41 -1.84
C LYS A 142 21.38 -12.46 -1.07
N ILE A 143 21.25 -11.15 -1.28
CA ILE A 143 22.01 -10.13 -0.56
C ILE A 143 21.21 -9.67 0.66
N VAL A 144 21.81 -9.71 1.84
CA VAL A 144 21.24 -9.18 3.08
C VAL A 144 22.34 -8.38 3.79
N THR A 145 22.07 -7.10 4.03
CA THR A 145 23.00 -6.21 4.72
C THR A 145 22.49 -5.81 6.10
N ARG A 146 23.39 -5.49 7.00
CA ARG A 146 23.05 -5.02 8.35
C ARG A 146 22.29 -3.69 8.30
N ASP A 147 22.70 -2.80 7.42
CA ASP A 147 22.11 -1.45 7.33
C ASP A 147 20.68 -1.50 6.82
N ALA A 148 20.41 -2.26 5.75
CA ALA A 148 19.03 -2.45 5.26
C ALA A 148 18.16 -3.20 6.28
N SER A 149 18.72 -4.24 6.93
CA SER A 149 18.00 -4.99 7.96
C SER A 149 17.67 -4.13 9.19
N ARG A 150 18.58 -3.27 9.66
CA ARG A 150 18.29 -2.33 10.74
C ARG A 150 17.25 -1.29 10.34
N ARG A 151 17.40 -0.73 9.14
CA ARG A 151 16.50 0.30 8.61
C ARG A 151 15.06 -0.20 8.53
N ILE A 152 14.83 -1.41 7.97
CA ILE A 152 13.49 -1.96 7.86
C ILE A 152 12.92 -2.33 9.24
N MET A 153 13.72 -2.84 10.18
CA MET A 153 13.26 -3.13 11.53
C MET A 153 12.86 -1.86 12.28
N GLN A 154 13.70 -0.83 12.26
CA GLN A 154 13.37 0.45 12.88
C GLN A 154 12.08 1.03 12.30
N PHE A 155 11.95 1.04 10.98
CA PHE A 155 10.72 1.46 10.31
C PHE A 155 9.52 0.64 10.78
N ALA A 156 9.62 -0.68 10.83
CA ALA A 156 8.51 -1.55 11.21
C ALA A 156 8.03 -1.30 12.65
N PHE A 157 8.94 -1.14 13.60
CA PHE A 157 8.58 -0.83 15.00
C PHE A 157 7.95 0.57 15.13
N GLU A 158 8.48 1.58 14.44
CA GLU A 158 7.90 2.93 14.44
C GLU A 158 6.53 2.95 13.74
N TYR A 159 6.39 2.23 12.64
CA TYR A 159 5.13 2.09 11.93
C TYR A 159 4.08 1.40 12.79
N ALA A 160 4.46 0.31 13.49
CA ALA A 160 3.58 -0.38 14.45
C ALA A 160 3.12 0.57 15.56
N ARG A 161 4.03 1.37 16.13
CA ARG A 161 3.73 2.35 17.17
C ARG A 161 2.73 3.41 16.70
N SER A 162 2.97 3.99 15.54
CA SER A 162 2.12 5.06 14.98
C SER A 162 0.74 4.57 14.54
N HIS A 163 0.60 3.25 14.24
CA HIS A 163 -0.66 2.63 13.81
C HIS A 163 -1.34 1.78 14.90
N GLY A 164 -0.90 1.92 16.16
CA GLY A 164 -1.52 1.24 17.31
C GLY A 164 -1.43 -0.29 17.27
N ARG A 165 -0.49 -0.85 16.50
CA ARG A 165 -0.23 -2.29 16.44
C ARG A 165 0.43 -2.75 17.73
N LYS A 166 0.25 -4.03 18.09
CA LYS A 166 0.73 -4.57 19.38
C LYS A 166 1.68 -5.73 19.22
N LYS A 167 1.57 -6.49 18.13
CA LYS A 167 2.37 -7.67 17.86
C LYS A 167 3.09 -7.56 16.53
N LEU A 168 4.40 -7.83 16.55
CA LEU A 168 5.23 -7.98 15.35
C LEU A 168 5.67 -9.42 15.22
N THR A 169 5.44 -10.02 14.05
CA THR A 169 5.99 -11.34 13.69
C THR A 169 7.10 -11.16 12.68
N ILE A 170 8.32 -11.47 13.08
CA ILE A 170 9.54 -11.40 12.25
C ILE A 170 9.71 -12.73 11.54
N VAL A 171 9.64 -12.72 10.21
CA VAL A 171 9.61 -13.93 9.39
C VAL A 171 10.99 -14.23 8.81
N HIS A 172 11.39 -15.51 8.84
CA HIS A 172 12.73 -15.93 8.43
C HIS A 172 12.77 -17.38 7.94
N LYS A 173 13.87 -17.77 7.32
CA LYS A 173 14.19 -19.18 6.98
C LYS A 173 15.62 -19.54 7.40
N ALA A 174 16.02 -19.16 8.63
CA ALA A 174 17.38 -19.31 9.13
C ALA A 174 17.88 -20.78 9.19
N SER A 175 16.97 -21.76 9.14
CA SER A 175 17.33 -23.18 9.01
C SER A 175 17.97 -23.52 7.66
N ILE A 176 17.72 -22.72 6.61
CA ILE A 176 18.24 -22.92 5.24
C ILE A 176 19.32 -21.91 4.92
N THR A 177 19.12 -20.64 5.28
CA THR A 177 20.06 -19.54 5.03
C THR A 177 20.56 -18.93 6.35
N PRO A 178 21.38 -19.69 7.15
CA PRO A 178 21.70 -19.30 8.52
C PRO A 178 22.51 -18.01 8.63
N LEU A 179 23.34 -17.67 7.66
CA LEU A 179 24.14 -16.44 7.73
C LEU A 179 23.29 -15.19 7.46
N SER A 180 22.56 -15.19 6.35
CA SER A 180 21.76 -14.02 5.94
C SER A 180 20.55 -13.80 6.86
N ASP A 181 19.82 -14.87 7.20
CA ASP A 181 18.61 -14.72 8.00
C ASP A 181 18.93 -14.49 9.48
N ASN A 182 20.02 -15.05 10.03
CA ASN A 182 20.43 -14.68 11.39
C ASN A 182 20.90 -13.22 11.47
N LEU A 183 21.55 -12.67 10.43
CA LEU A 183 21.86 -11.23 10.37
C LEU A 183 20.58 -10.38 10.47
N PHE A 184 19.53 -10.75 9.73
CA PHE A 184 18.22 -10.08 9.77
C PHE A 184 17.58 -10.20 11.16
N LEU A 185 17.58 -11.39 11.75
CA LEU A 185 17.06 -11.67 13.09
C LEU A 185 17.83 -10.93 14.19
N ASP A 186 19.15 -10.82 14.08
CA ASP A 186 19.97 -10.10 15.07
C ASP A 186 19.64 -8.61 15.05
N CYS A 187 19.44 -8.02 13.86
CA CYS A 187 18.97 -6.64 13.75
C CYS A 187 17.58 -6.46 14.35
N ALA A 188 16.69 -7.44 14.20
CA ALA A 188 15.37 -7.41 14.83
C ALA A 188 15.48 -7.41 16.36
N ARG A 189 16.29 -8.33 16.94
CA ARG A 189 16.52 -8.43 18.37
C ARG A 189 17.22 -7.17 18.96
N GLU A 190 18.14 -6.57 18.20
CA GLU A 190 18.74 -5.29 18.58
C GLU A 190 17.69 -4.18 18.65
N CYS A 191 16.81 -4.10 17.67
CA CYS A 191 15.75 -3.09 17.60
C CYS A 191 14.69 -3.30 18.69
N GLU A 192 14.24 -4.53 18.91
CA GLU A 192 13.25 -4.92 19.92
C GLU A 192 13.55 -4.38 21.31
N ARG A 193 14.84 -4.32 21.70
CA ARG A 193 15.26 -3.80 23.02
C ARG A 193 14.81 -2.35 23.28
N ASN A 194 14.62 -1.57 22.21
CA ASN A 194 14.17 -0.19 22.29
C ASN A 194 12.63 -0.05 22.35
N TYR A 195 11.91 -1.18 22.17
CA TYR A 195 10.45 -1.21 22.10
C TYR A 195 9.84 -2.32 22.98
N PRO A 196 10.11 -2.32 24.31
CA PRO A 196 9.76 -3.41 25.22
C PRO A 196 8.24 -3.62 25.43
N PHE A 197 7.43 -2.76 24.87
CA PHE A 197 5.96 -2.82 24.97
C PHE A 197 5.31 -3.60 23.81
N PHE A 198 6.08 -4.00 22.79
CA PHE A 198 5.55 -4.87 21.74
C PHE A 198 5.74 -6.35 22.07
N GLN A 199 4.76 -7.15 21.67
CA GLN A 199 4.94 -8.58 21.59
C GLN A 199 5.67 -8.91 20.28
N VAL A 200 6.86 -9.50 20.35
CA VAL A 200 7.63 -9.91 19.18
C VAL A 200 7.67 -11.44 19.09
N GLU A 201 7.32 -11.93 17.92
CA GLU A 201 7.37 -13.35 17.58
C GLU A 201 8.36 -13.57 16.43
N TYR A 202 9.18 -14.60 16.50
CA TYR A 202 10.10 -15.02 15.45
C TYR A 202 9.56 -16.31 14.82
N LEU A 203 9.17 -16.27 13.55
CA LEU A 203 8.42 -17.37 12.93
C LEU A 203 9.07 -17.82 11.62
N PRO A 204 9.37 -19.13 11.43
CA PRO A 204 9.80 -19.64 10.15
C PRO A 204 8.74 -19.46 9.06
N LEU A 205 9.18 -19.13 7.82
CA LEU A 205 8.32 -18.82 6.69
C LEU A 205 7.30 -19.93 6.36
N ASP A 206 7.71 -21.19 6.44
CA ASP A 206 6.84 -22.32 6.20
C ASP A 206 5.74 -22.46 7.26
N ASN A 207 6.07 -22.19 8.53
CA ASN A 207 5.09 -22.14 9.61
C ASN A 207 4.12 -20.98 9.41
N LEU A 208 4.61 -19.80 9.02
CA LEU A 208 3.76 -18.65 8.66
C LEU A 208 2.77 -19.03 7.56
N ALA A 209 3.24 -19.68 6.48
CA ALA A 209 2.37 -20.06 5.36
C ALA A 209 1.26 -21.03 5.80
N LEU A 210 1.59 -22.01 6.67
CA LEU A 210 0.62 -22.93 7.27
C LEU A 210 -0.40 -22.19 8.13
N ASP A 211 0.08 -21.30 9.01
CA ASP A 211 -0.76 -20.56 9.94
C ASP A 211 -1.69 -19.57 9.21
N LEU A 212 -1.22 -18.88 8.18
CA LEU A 212 -2.03 -18.00 7.33
C LEU A 212 -3.15 -18.76 6.62
N ALA A 213 -2.87 -19.99 6.16
CA ALA A 213 -3.87 -20.84 5.52
C ALA A 213 -4.89 -21.43 6.51
N THR A 214 -4.58 -21.43 7.80
CA THR A 214 -5.43 -22.04 8.86
C THR A 214 -6.20 -20.97 9.62
N ASP A 215 -5.53 -19.94 10.12
CA ASP A 215 -6.09 -18.79 10.84
C ASP A 215 -5.25 -17.53 10.62
N PRO A 216 -5.53 -16.74 9.59
CA PRO A 216 -4.82 -15.49 9.33
C PRO A 216 -5.10 -14.41 10.38
N THR A 217 -6.16 -14.53 11.18
CA THR A 217 -6.58 -13.48 12.13
C THR A 217 -5.65 -13.34 13.33
N ARG A 218 -4.79 -14.35 13.58
CA ARG A 218 -3.80 -14.31 14.67
C ARG A 218 -2.66 -13.32 14.48
N PHE A 219 -2.48 -12.82 13.24
CA PHE A 219 -1.39 -11.92 12.90
C PHE A 219 -1.85 -10.45 12.95
N ASP A 220 -0.95 -9.59 13.44
CA ASP A 220 -1.17 -8.16 13.51
C ASP A 220 -0.24 -7.41 12.54
N MET A 221 1.08 -7.63 12.67
CA MET A 221 2.06 -7.07 11.74
C MET A 221 3.13 -8.10 11.42
N LEU A 222 3.41 -8.29 10.13
CA LEU A 222 4.40 -9.21 9.60
C LEU A 222 5.58 -8.41 9.03
N VAL A 223 6.82 -8.79 9.36
CA VAL A 223 8.05 -8.15 8.86
C VAL A 223 8.93 -9.21 8.22
N MET A 224 9.37 -9.00 6.98
CA MET A 224 10.13 -10.00 6.26
C MET A 224 10.99 -9.42 5.12
N GLY A 225 11.87 -10.25 4.58
CA GLY A 225 12.70 -9.94 3.44
C GLY A 225 11.90 -9.74 2.15
N ASN A 226 12.58 -9.30 1.11
CA ASN A 226 11.98 -8.81 -0.12
C ASN A 226 11.12 -9.88 -0.84
N LEU A 227 11.70 -11.03 -1.19
CA LEU A 227 10.97 -12.08 -1.92
C LEU A 227 9.85 -12.69 -1.07
N ASP A 228 10.14 -12.98 0.21
CA ASP A 228 9.17 -13.56 1.13
C ASP A 228 7.97 -12.62 1.30
N GLY A 229 8.24 -11.30 1.43
CA GLY A 229 7.21 -10.28 1.55
C GLY A 229 6.34 -10.13 0.30
N ASP A 230 6.92 -10.33 -0.89
CA ASP A 230 6.16 -10.32 -2.13
C ASP A 230 5.17 -11.47 -2.17
N LEU A 231 5.66 -12.69 -2.00
CA LEU A 231 4.84 -13.90 -2.07
C LEU A 231 3.76 -13.96 -0.98
N ILE A 232 4.12 -13.63 0.25
CA ILE A 232 3.20 -13.67 1.39
C ILE A 232 2.12 -12.59 1.29
N SER A 233 2.46 -11.40 0.81
CA SER A 233 1.44 -10.35 0.67
C SER A 233 0.40 -10.67 -0.41
N ASP A 234 0.81 -11.33 -1.50
CA ASP A 234 -0.11 -11.77 -2.55
C ASP A 234 -0.99 -12.94 -2.06
N LEU A 235 -0.41 -13.88 -1.29
CA LEU A 235 -1.18 -14.90 -0.60
C LEU A 235 -2.23 -14.27 0.32
N CYS A 236 -1.83 -13.33 1.18
CA CYS A 236 -2.74 -12.64 2.10
C CYS A 236 -3.83 -11.86 1.37
N ALA A 237 -3.51 -11.23 0.24
CA ALA A 237 -4.51 -10.58 -0.60
C ALA A 237 -5.58 -11.58 -1.08
N GLY A 238 -5.17 -12.79 -1.49
CA GLY A 238 -6.10 -13.87 -1.86
C GLY A 238 -7.02 -14.28 -0.72
N LEU A 239 -6.55 -14.24 0.54
CA LEU A 239 -7.37 -14.62 1.71
C LEU A 239 -8.49 -13.60 2.02
N VAL A 240 -8.33 -12.33 1.62
CA VAL A 240 -9.29 -11.25 1.89
C VAL A 240 -10.12 -10.83 0.67
N GLY A 241 -10.02 -11.56 -0.45
CA GLY A 241 -10.87 -11.33 -1.62
C GLY A 241 -10.15 -10.86 -2.88
N GLY A 242 -8.81 -10.88 -2.88
CA GLY A 242 -7.98 -10.66 -4.06
C GLY A 242 -7.22 -9.34 -4.07
N LEU A 243 -6.35 -9.20 -5.08
CA LEU A 243 -5.47 -8.03 -5.25
C LEU A 243 -6.23 -6.73 -5.51
N GLY A 244 -7.46 -6.81 -6.04
CA GLY A 244 -8.29 -5.64 -6.37
C GLY A 244 -8.79 -4.83 -5.16
N VAL A 245 -8.55 -5.31 -3.93
CA VAL A 245 -8.97 -4.63 -2.68
C VAL A 245 -7.81 -4.37 -1.72
N VAL A 246 -6.57 -4.65 -2.12
CA VAL A 246 -5.40 -4.49 -1.25
C VAL A 246 -4.57 -3.29 -1.70
N PRO A 247 -4.42 -2.27 -0.84
CA PRO A 247 -3.56 -1.12 -1.08
C PRO A 247 -2.09 -1.42 -0.80
N GLY A 248 -1.21 -0.58 -1.32
CA GLY A 248 0.20 -0.61 -1.03
C GLY A 248 0.83 0.77 -0.94
N ALA A 249 1.93 0.86 -0.21
CA ALA A 249 2.75 2.05 -0.11
C ALA A 249 4.22 1.65 -0.04
N ASN A 250 5.08 2.42 -0.70
CA ASN A 250 6.52 2.27 -0.63
C ASN A 250 7.11 3.52 0.00
N TYR A 251 7.86 3.36 1.08
CA TYR A 251 8.45 4.45 1.84
C TYR A 251 9.97 4.50 1.64
N GLY A 252 10.45 5.67 1.34
CA GLY A 252 11.86 6.01 1.26
C GLY A 252 12.26 7.09 2.27
N GLU A 253 13.52 7.47 2.25
CA GLU A 253 13.99 8.60 3.05
C GLU A 253 13.48 9.92 2.44
N GLY A 254 12.41 10.45 3.03
CA GLY A 254 11.82 11.73 2.64
C GLY A 254 10.86 11.69 1.46
N CYS A 255 10.47 10.53 0.94
CA CYS A 255 9.41 10.39 -0.05
C CYS A 255 8.61 9.10 0.13
N ALA A 256 7.39 9.09 -0.40
CA ALA A 256 6.52 7.91 -0.42
C ALA A 256 5.83 7.77 -1.77
N VAL A 257 5.70 6.52 -2.25
CA VAL A 257 5.00 6.17 -3.49
C VAL A 257 3.91 5.17 -3.16
N PHE A 258 2.66 5.55 -3.41
CA PHE A 258 1.48 4.74 -3.16
C PHE A 258 1.07 4.00 -4.43
N GLU A 259 0.68 2.74 -4.32
CA GLU A 259 0.33 1.91 -5.46
C GLU A 259 -0.64 0.80 -5.09
N ALA A 260 -1.49 0.38 -6.01
CA ALA A 260 -2.22 -0.87 -5.87
C ALA A 260 -1.27 -2.07 -6.07
N VAL A 261 -1.58 -3.18 -5.41
CA VAL A 261 -0.75 -4.40 -5.49
C VAL A 261 -0.94 -5.13 -6.82
N HIS A 262 -2.11 -5.00 -7.47
CA HIS A 262 -2.42 -5.68 -8.72
C HIS A 262 -1.56 -5.22 -9.92
N GLY A 263 -1.48 -6.07 -10.96
CA GLY A 263 -0.78 -5.78 -12.22
C GLY A 263 -1.62 -4.98 -13.24
N THR A 264 -1.14 -4.96 -14.47
CA THR A 264 -1.68 -4.13 -15.58
C THR A 264 -2.92 -4.70 -16.27
N ALA A 265 -3.26 -5.98 -16.07
CA ALA A 265 -4.40 -6.69 -16.66
C ALA A 265 -4.67 -6.30 -18.13
N PRO A 266 -3.73 -6.55 -19.05
CA PRO A 266 -3.79 -6.03 -20.42
C PRO A 266 -5.00 -6.55 -21.22
N ASP A 267 -5.56 -7.68 -20.83
CA ASP A 267 -6.75 -8.31 -21.42
C ASP A 267 -8.03 -7.50 -21.26
N ILE A 268 -8.11 -6.67 -20.22
CA ILE A 268 -9.28 -5.81 -19.95
C ILE A 268 -8.96 -4.31 -20.04
N ALA A 269 -7.74 -3.94 -20.39
CA ALA A 269 -7.28 -2.56 -20.50
C ALA A 269 -8.14 -1.74 -21.49
N GLY A 270 -8.53 -0.53 -21.09
CA GLY A 270 -9.33 0.39 -21.91
C GLY A 270 -10.78 -0.06 -22.12
N ARG A 271 -11.25 -1.09 -21.40
CA ARG A 271 -12.62 -1.60 -21.53
C ARG A 271 -13.56 -1.15 -20.44
N ASP A 272 -13.11 -0.28 -19.56
CA ASP A 272 -13.89 0.21 -18.39
C ASP A 272 -14.40 -0.94 -17.49
N LEU A 273 -13.53 -1.96 -17.26
CA LEU A 273 -13.91 -3.17 -16.49
C LEU A 273 -13.10 -3.36 -15.20
N ALA A 274 -12.04 -2.59 -15.03
CA ALA A 274 -11.13 -2.75 -13.90
C ALA A 274 -11.76 -2.25 -12.58
N ASN A 275 -11.42 -2.94 -11.49
CA ASN A 275 -11.77 -2.52 -10.14
C ASN A 275 -10.79 -1.43 -9.65
N PRO A 276 -11.24 -0.21 -9.32
CA PRO A 276 -10.37 0.86 -8.88
C PRO A 276 -10.12 0.87 -7.35
N ILE A 277 -10.77 -0.01 -6.58
CA ILE A 277 -10.79 0.05 -5.10
C ILE A 277 -9.39 -0.04 -4.50
N ALA A 278 -8.53 -0.93 -4.99
CA ALA A 278 -7.18 -1.05 -4.45
C ALA A 278 -6.37 0.25 -4.59
N LEU A 279 -6.46 0.96 -5.72
CA LEU A 279 -5.78 2.23 -5.91
C LEU A 279 -6.44 3.35 -5.10
N ILE A 280 -7.76 3.34 -4.94
CA ILE A 280 -8.50 4.26 -4.07
C ILE A 280 -8.08 4.08 -2.61
N LEU A 281 -7.93 2.83 -2.13
CA LEU A 281 -7.43 2.55 -0.79
C LEU A 281 -5.93 2.90 -0.65
N SER A 282 -5.14 2.82 -1.73
CA SER A 282 -3.76 3.33 -1.71
C SER A 282 -3.73 4.86 -1.58
N ALA A 283 -4.70 5.56 -2.18
CA ALA A 283 -4.87 6.99 -1.98
C ALA A 283 -5.35 7.33 -0.55
N GLU A 284 -6.12 6.45 0.09
CA GLU A 284 -6.45 6.61 1.51
C GLU A 284 -5.19 6.58 2.40
N LEU A 285 -4.23 5.67 2.12
CA LEU A 285 -2.93 5.65 2.79
C LEU A 285 -2.14 6.95 2.52
N MET A 286 -2.18 7.45 1.28
CA MET A 286 -1.56 8.72 0.89
C MET A 286 -2.15 9.89 1.67
N LEU A 287 -3.47 9.97 1.78
CA LEU A 287 -4.15 11.03 2.54
C LEU A 287 -3.76 11.02 4.02
N ARG A 288 -3.65 9.84 4.65
CA ARG A 288 -3.13 9.73 6.02
C ARG A 288 -1.69 10.19 6.14
N TYR A 289 -0.86 9.84 5.17
CA TYR A 289 0.55 10.25 5.14
C TYR A 289 0.73 11.76 5.09
N VAL A 290 -0.11 12.46 4.35
CA VAL A 290 -0.08 13.94 4.27
C VAL A 290 -0.84 14.64 5.39
N GLY A 291 -1.43 13.90 6.34
CA GLY A 291 -2.16 14.44 7.49
C GLY A 291 -3.64 14.77 7.23
N GLU A 292 -4.20 14.39 6.08
CA GLU A 292 -5.61 14.53 5.72
C GLU A 292 -6.45 13.36 6.25
N ALA A 293 -6.39 13.14 7.58
CA ALA A 293 -7.00 11.97 8.22
C ALA A 293 -8.52 11.91 8.04
N GLU A 294 -9.22 13.04 8.14
CA GLU A 294 -10.67 13.12 7.95
C GLU A 294 -11.08 12.72 6.52
N ALA A 295 -10.35 13.20 5.51
CA ALA A 295 -10.59 12.82 4.12
C ALA A 295 -10.29 11.33 3.88
N ALA A 296 -9.25 10.80 4.53
CA ALA A 296 -8.92 9.36 4.47
C ALA A 296 -10.03 8.50 5.10
N ASP A 297 -10.53 8.89 6.29
CA ASP A 297 -11.63 8.18 6.96
C ASP A 297 -12.91 8.24 6.13
N HIS A 298 -13.23 9.39 5.54
CA HIS A 298 -14.36 9.58 4.64
C HIS A 298 -14.26 8.66 3.42
N LEU A 299 -13.09 8.63 2.76
CA LEU A 299 -12.86 7.78 1.59
C LEU A 299 -13.02 6.29 1.93
N ARG A 300 -12.46 5.85 3.07
CA ARG A 300 -12.61 4.47 3.56
C ARG A 300 -14.07 4.12 3.84
N ALA A 301 -14.78 4.96 4.56
CA ALA A 301 -16.19 4.75 4.90
C ALA A 301 -17.06 4.60 3.63
N GLY A 302 -16.82 5.42 2.61
CA GLY A 302 -17.52 5.31 1.33
C GLY A 302 -17.27 3.98 0.62
N VAL A 303 -16.00 3.51 0.61
CA VAL A 303 -15.66 2.20 0.03
C VAL A 303 -16.34 1.06 0.80
N GLU A 304 -16.32 1.08 2.13
CA GLU A 304 -16.96 0.06 2.96
C GLU A 304 -18.48 0.04 2.74
N ARG A 305 -19.13 1.20 2.68
CA ARG A 305 -20.57 1.30 2.38
C ARG A 305 -20.91 0.77 0.98
N LEU A 306 -20.13 1.12 -0.03
CA LEU A 306 -20.31 0.60 -1.40
C LEU A 306 -20.26 -0.93 -1.41
N LEU A 307 -19.28 -1.54 -0.73
CA LEU A 307 -19.14 -2.99 -0.65
C LEU A 307 -20.32 -3.63 0.10
N VAL A 308 -20.78 -3.04 1.20
CA VAL A 308 -21.95 -3.52 1.96
C VAL A 308 -23.22 -3.40 1.13
N ALA A 309 -23.41 -2.32 0.37
CA ALA A 309 -24.54 -2.15 -0.51
C ALA A 309 -24.59 -3.21 -1.62
N GLY A 310 -23.44 -3.65 -2.13
CA GLY A 310 -23.29 -4.78 -3.04
C GLY A 310 -23.93 -4.61 -4.44
N LYS A 311 -24.36 -3.41 -4.80
CA LYS A 311 -25.20 -3.19 -6.02
C LYS A 311 -24.39 -2.84 -7.26
N SER A 312 -23.27 -2.16 -7.13
CA SER A 312 -22.46 -1.64 -8.24
C SER A 312 -21.02 -2.12 -8.14
N LEU A 313 -20.84 -3.43 -7.98
CA LEU A 313 -19.54 -4.08 -7.86
C LEU A 313 -19.05 -4.59 -9.22
N THR A 314 -17.72 -4.55 -9.41
CA THR A 314 -17.06 -5.13 -10.59
C THR A 314 -17.05 -6.66 -10.57
N ARG A 315 -16.66 -7.27 -11.69
CA ARG A 315 -16.72 -8.73 -11.87
C ARG A 315 -15.85 -9.50 -10.89
N ASP A 316 -14.70 -8.99 -10.57
CA ASP A 316 -13.76 -9.55 -9.58
C ASP A 316 -14.29 -9.48 -8.14
N LEU A 317 -15.32 -8.70 -7.89
CA LEU A 317 -16.10 -8.64 -6.64
C LEU A 317 -17.44 -9.35 -6.72
N GLY A 318 -17.67 -10.13 -7.79
CA GLY A 318 -18.90 -10.89 -7.99
C GLY A 318 -20.07 -10.09 -8.59
N GLY A 319 -19.85 -8.82 -8.96
CA GLY A 319 -20.83 -7.94 -9.57
C GLY A 319 -20.81 -7.94 -11.10
N ARG A 320 -21.40 -6.90 -11.70
CA ARG A 320 -21.46 -6.71 -13.16
C ARG A 320 -21.19 -5.26 -13.59
N ALA A 321 -20.94 -4.38 -12.64
CA ALA A 321 -20.65 -2.98 -12.91
C ALA A 321 -19.31 -2.83 -13.65
N ASN A 322 -19.21 -1.78 -14.42
CA ASN A 322 -17.95 -1.33 -14.98
C ASN A 322 -17.24 -0.36 -14.03
N THR A 323 -16.02 0.07 -14.38
CA THR A 323 -15.19 0.99 -13.56
C THR A 323 -15.92 2.31 -13.30
N SER A 324 -16.55 2.86 -14.33
CA SER A 324 -17.28 4.14 -14.25
C SER A 324 -18.51 4.03 -13.35
N GLU A 325 -19.31 2.99 -13.52
CA GLU A 325 -20.53 2.73 -12.70
C GLU A 325 -20.17 2.51 -11.22
N LEU A 326 -19.11 1.76 -10.93
CA LEU A 326 -18.61 1.59 -9.56
C LEU A 326 -18.15 2.94 -8.97
N THR A 327 -17.44 3.73 -9.76
CA THR A 327 -16.93 5.04 -9.32
C THR A 327 -18.09 6.00 -9.02
N ASP A 328 -19.10 6.05 -9.87
CA ASP A 328 -20.29 6.91 -9.66
C ASP A 328 -21.07 6.47 -8.42
N ALA A 329 -21.21 5.16 -8.19
CA ALA A 329 -21.83 4.63 -6.98
C ALA A 329 -21.00 4.96 -5.72
N LEU A 330 -19.66 4.90 -5.80
CA LEU A 330 -18.81 5.31 -4.70
C LEU A 330 -18.98 6.80 -4.35
N LEU A 331 -19.02 7.68 -5.35
CA LEU A 331 -19.24 9.11 -5.12
C LEU A 331 -20.58 9.39 -4.44
N ALA A 332 -21.63 8.63 -4.78
CA ALA A 332 -22.94 8.73 -4.10
C ALA A 332 -22.85 8.28 -2.63
N GLU A 333 -22.09 7.20 -2.34
CA GLU A 333 -21.88 6.78 -0.93
C GLU A 333 -21.02 7.79 -0.15
N LEU A 334 -20.03 8.43 -0.78
CA LEU A 334 -19.25 9.50 -0.16
C LEU A 334 -20.14 10.71 0.17
N ASP A 335 -21.03 11.11 -0.71
CA ASP A 335 -21.99 12.20 -0.45
C ASP A 335 -22.91 11.87 0.74
N ALA A 336 -23.39 10.63 0.81
CA ALA A 336 -24.20 10.17 1.94
C ALA A 336 -23.46 10.19 3.28
N VAL A 337 -22.16 9.79 3.30
CA VAL A 337 -21.32 9.85 4.50
C VAL A 337 -21.15 11.30 4.98
N ALA A 338 -20.93 12.26 4.04
CA ALA A 338 -20.82 13.68 4.38
C ALA A 338 -22.10 14.23 4.99
N GLY A 339 -23.26 13.90 4.41
CA GLY A 339 -24.57 14.32 4.92
C GLY A 339 -24.91 13.80 6.33
N GLU A 340 -24.47 12.58 6.66
CA GLU A 340 -24.63 12.02 8.01
C GLU A 340 -23.74 12.73 9.04
N ALA A 341 -22.52 13.11 8.66
CA ALA A 341 -21.59 13.84 9.53
C ALA A 341 -22.09 15.25 9.86
N ASP A 342 -22.66 15.96 8.88
CA ASP A 342 -23.24 17.30 9.07
C ASP A 342 -24.53 17.27 9.91
N GLY A 343 -25.34 16.20 9.81
CA GLY A 343 -26.57 16.01 10.58
C GLY A 343 -26.33 15.56 12.03
N ALA A 344 -25.17 15.01 12.34
CA ALA A 344 -24.82 14.44 13.66
C ALA A 344 -24.10 15.40 14.61
N ALA A 345 -23.77 16.64 14.22
CA ALA A 345 -23.09 17.61 15.08
C ALA A 345 -24.08 18.26 16.06
N PRO A 346 -24.13 17.90 17.37
CA PRO A 346 -24.86 18.70 18.36
C PRO A 346 -24.08 20.00 18.54
N ARG A 347 -24.72 21.14 18.25
CA ARG A 347 -24.21 22.46 18.67
C ARG A 347 -23.92 22.43 20.14
N PRO A 348 -22.70 22.79 20.60
CA PRO A 348 -22.47 22.91 22.04
C PRO A 348 -23.39 24.01 22.59
N ALA A 349 -24.24 23.63 23.55
CA ALA A 349 -25.06 24.56 24.31
C ALA A 349 -24.14 25.60 24.96
N ARG A 350 -24.32 26.86 24.62
CA ARG A 350 -23.69 27.98 25.32
C ARG A 350 -24.18 27.94 26.76
N GLY A 351 -23.32 27.44 27.65
CA GLY A 351 -23.53 27.58 29.09
C GLY A 351 -23.55 29.07 29.50
N PRO A 352 -24.31 29.44 30.51
CA PRO A 352 -24.46 30.84 30.96
C PRO A 352 -23.12 31.39 31.47
N ALA A 353 -22.81 32.61 31.02
CA ALA A 353 -21.62 33.34 31.43
C ALA A 353 -21.54 33.47 32.95
N HIS A 354 -20.53 32.89 33.57
CA HIS A 354 -20.17 33.16 34.96
C HIS A 354 -19.68 34.61 35.08
N ARG A 355 -20.49 35.44 35.74
CA ARG A 355 -20.05 36.75 36.22
C ARG A 355 -19.00 36.52 37.33
N GLN A 356 -17.83 37.05 37.16
CA GLN A 356 -16.85 37.20 38.22
C GLN A 356 -17.38 38.25 39.24
N PRO A 357 -17.19 38.04 40.54
CA PRO A 357 -17.49 39.09 41.54
C PRO A 357 -16.37 40.14 41.51
N ASP A 358 -16.79 41.41 41.48
CA ASP A 358 -15.95 42.59 41.73
C ASP A 358 -15.33 42.52 43.11
N ASN A 359 -14.01 42.61 43.17
CA ASN A 359 -13.27 42.92 44.37
C ASN A 359 -12.50 44.21 44.18
N THR A 360 -12.99 45.28 44.71
CA THR A 360 -12.23 46.48 45.10
C THR A 360 -12.69 46.98 46.46
N PRO A 361 -11.88 47.68 47.17
CA PRO A 361 -10.60 47.55 47.82
C PRO A 361 -10.47 47.53 48.96
#